data_c442228f45bcab5597ba27dde1ec9313
#
_entry.id   c442228f45bcab5597ba27dde1ec9313
#
_cell.length_a   1.000
_cell.length_b   1.000
_cell.length_c   1.000
_cell.angle_alpha   90.00
_cell.angle_beta   90.00
_cell.angle_gamma   90.00
#
_symmetry.space_group_name_H-M   'P 1'
#
loop_
_entity.id
_entity.type
_entity.pdbx_description
1 polymer ?
#
loop_
_entity_poly.entity_id
_entity_poly.type
_entity_poly.pdbx_seq_one_letter_code
_entity_poly.pdbx_strand_id
1 'polypeptide(L)'
;MYKFFVFTFFSISIVLFLNSCKSGASEGKKKVMVDPNQQSEFDNLVSAIDASTATDSTVSLRFENDEFHRKQLSLFLYDNIGCTKWTLEEEKKDGSKRVVQFYFNKGKLFHSNEVTFSDNLVHQTNSYYDEKMNGIYSSERTAENYSGLSNASLKPREFVNHNIKECIEIKDASGTYATKFVEFINFEGVDFIRVGQKENGGFWTDIIVPEMTDSLKNLGNSKANIGKPLKISFKVKNINGFDYQAIETISY
;
A
#
# COMPACT_ATOMS: atom_id res chain seq x y z
N MET A 1 -57.29 36.38 6.58
CA MET A 1 -56.23 37.41 6.42
C MET A 1 -55.07 36.76 5.66
N TYR A 2 -55.13 36.82 4.31
CA TYR A 2 -54.11 36.22 3.42
C TYR A 2 -53.04 37.26 3.12
N LYS A 3 -51.78 36.93 3.38
CA LYS A 3 -50.65 37.75 2.93
C LYS A 3 -50.06 37.11 1.68
N PHE A 4 -50.21 37.84 0.56
CA PHE A 4 -49.56 37.60 -0.71
C PHE A 4 -48.08 37.90 -0.59
N PHE A 5 -47.23 36.94 -0.99
CA PHE A 5 -45.80 37.16 -1.23
C PHE A 5 -45.59 37.33 -2.74
N VAL A 6 -45.14 38.52 -3.11
CA VAL A 6 -44.78 38.88 -4.47
C VAL A 6 -43.35 38.38 -4.73
N PHE A 7 -43.20 37.47 -5.70
CA PHE A 7 -41.92 37.07 -6.24
C PHE A 7 -41.50 38.01 -7.36
N THR A 8 -40.43 38.77 -7.11
CA THR A 8 -39.80 39.62 -8.12
C THR A 8 -38.80 38.78 -8.93
N PHE A 9 -39.09 38.57 -10.20
CA PHE A 9 -38.20 37.99 -11.17
C PHE A 9 -37.07 38.96 -11.50
N PHE A 10 -35.84 38.61 -11.17
CA PHE A 10 -34.64 39.29 -11.64
C PHE A 10 -34.15 38.63 -12.93
N SER A 11 -34.39 39.32 -14.04
CA SER A 11 -33.90 38.93 -15.37
C SER A 11 -32.41 39.25 -15.44
N ILE A 12 -31.55 38.22 -15.43
CA ILE A 12 -30.13 38.37 -15.72
C ILE A 12 -29.92 38.17 -17.23
N SER A 13 -29.58 39.28 -17.88
CA SER A 13 -29.14 39.29 -19.29
C SER A 13 -27.79 38.59 -19.43
N ILE A 14 -27.77 37.43 -20.11
CA ILE A 14 -26.55 36.74 -20.50
C ILE A 14 -26.00 37.43 -21.75
N VAL A 15 -24.89 38.17 -21.55
CA VAL A 15 -24.10 38.71 -22.66
C VAL A 15 -23.19 37.58 -23.15
N LEU A 16 -23.51 37.03 -24.31
CA LEU A 16 -22.69 36.08 -25.04
C LEU A 16 -21.47 36.81 -25.63
N PHE A 17 -20.32 36.71 -24.97
CA PHE A 17 -19.04 37.00 -25.60
C PHE A 17 -18.63 35.81 -26.47
N LEU A 18 -18.80 35.90 -27.75
CA LEU A 18 -18.14 35.05 -28.74
C LEU A 18 -16.67 35.43 -28.78
N ASN A 19 -15.87 34.79 -27.95
CA ASN A 19 -14.42 34.85 -28.10
C ASN A 19 -13.97 33.75 -29.07
N SER A 20 -13.51 34.23 -30.20
CA SER A 20 -12.78 33.57 -31.28
C SER A 20 -11.85 32.44 -30.73
N CYS A 21 -12.07 31.21 -31.24
CA CYS A 21 -11.11 30.12 -31.11
C CYS A 21 -9.77 30.54 -31.73
N LYS A 22 -8.84 30.99 -30.94
CA LYS A 22 -7.40 30.84 -31.25
C LYS A 22 -7.09 29.36 -31.01
N SER A 23 -6.75 28.67 -32.08
CA SER A 23 -6.08 27.37 -32.06
C SER A 23 -4.83 27.48 -31.20
N GLY A 24 -4.98 27.17 -29.88
CA GLY A 24 -3.86 26.99 -28.98
C GLY A 24 -3.09 25.76 -29.46
N ALA A 25 -1.89 25.97 -29.97
CA ALA A 25 -0.93 24.91 -30.16
C ALA A 25 -0.89 24.07 -28.89
N SER A 26 -1.09 22.78 -29.02
CA SER A 26 -0.85 21.79 -27.98
C SER A 26 0.55 22.07 -27.44
N GLU A 27 0.63 22.68 -26.24
CA GLU A 27 1.89 22.68 -25.48
C GLU A 27 2.23 21.22 -25.24
N GLY A 28 3.16 20.71 -26.05
CA GLY A 28 3.74 19.40 -25.86
C GLY A 28 4.23 19.34 -24.41
N LYS A 29 3.62 18.47 -23.58
CA LYS A 29 4.07 18.18 -22.22
C LYS A 29 5.58 17.99 -22.31
N LYS A 30 6.36 18.92 -21.76
CA LYS A 30 7.81 18.81 -21.68
C LYS A 30 8.10 17.47 -21.04
N LYS A 31 8.70 16.56 -21.82
CA LYS A 31 9.20 15.29 -21.32
C LYS A 31 10.26 15.65 -20.28
N VAL A 32 9.90 15.58 -18.99
CA VAL A 32 10.87 15.83 -17.92
C VAL A 32 11.84 14.65 -17.98
N MET A 33 13.00 14.89 -18.58
CA MET A 33 14.11 13.95 -18.53
C MET A 33 14.83 14.19 -17.21
N VAL A 34 14.97 13.16 -16.41
CA VAL A 34 15.84 13.20 -15.22
C VAL A 34 17.25 13.49 -15.69
N ASP A 35 17.98 14.34 -14.96
CA ASP A 35 19.42 14.48 -15.15
C ASP A 35 20.05 13.08 -14.99
N PRO A 36 20.80 12.58 -16.00
CA PRO A 36 21.44 11.27 -15.93
C PRO A 36 22.33 11.07 -14.68
N ASN A 37 22.93 12.15 -14.18
CA ASN A 37 23.74 12.12 -12.98
C ASN A 37 22.87 11.85 -11.74
N GLN A 38 21.73 12.52 -11.60
CA GLN A 38 20.79 12.32 -10.50
C GLN A 38 20.20 10.91 -10.52
N GLN A 39 19.86 10.38 -11.68
CA GLN A 39 19.40 9.01 -11.81
C GLN A 39 20.49 8.03 -11.35
N SER A 40 21.75 8.24 -11.78
CA SER A 40 22.87 7.39 -11.36
C SER A 40 23.11 7.43 -9.85
N GLU A 41 22.95 8.60 -9.20
CA GLU A 41 23.05 8.70 -7.72
C GLU A 41 21.97 7.88 -7.03
N PHE A 42 20.73 7.94 -7.50
CA PHE A 42 19.63 7.18 -6.95
C PHE A 42 19.83 5.67 -7.13
N ASP A 43 20.24 5.23 -8.34
CA ASP A 43 20.50 3.83 -8.64
C ASP A 43 21.66 3.27 -7.80
N ASN A 44 22.70 4.05 -7.55
CA ASN A 44 23.80 3.69 -6.66
C ASN A 44 23.33 3.54 -5.21
N LEU A 45 22.48 4.46 -4.73
CA LEU A 45 21.94 4.39 -3.38
C LEU A 45 21.01 3.19 -3.20
N VAL A 46 20.13 2.91 -4.18
CA VAL A 46 19.29 1.69 -4.20
C VAL A 46 20.17 0.44 -4.12
N SER A 47 21.20 0.37 -4.96
CA SER A 47 22.14 -0.76 -4.98
C SER A 47 22.87 -0.94 -3.64
N ALA A 48 23.27 0.17 -3.00
CA ALA A 48 23.90 0.12 -1.68
C ALA A 48 22.95 -0.39 -0.59
N ILE A 49 21.67 0.04 -0.62
CA ILE A 49 20.63 -0.45 0.29
C ILE A 49 20.40 -1.95 0.09
N ASP A 50 20.24 -2.38 -1.17
CA ASP A 50 19.94 -3.79 -1.49
C ASP A 50 21.13 -4.73 -1.21
N ALA A 51 22.37 -4.23 -1.24
CA ALA A 51 23.57 -4.97 -0.86
C ALA A 51 23.85 -4.98 0.65
N SER A 52 23.16 -4.11 1.42
CA SER A 52 23.37 -3.99 2.88
C SER A 52 22.47 -4.95 3.65
N THR A 53 22.93 -5.34 4.85
CA THR A 53 22.09 -6.04 5.82
C THR A 53 21.30 -4.99 6.62
N ALA A 54 19.98 -5.16 6.73
CA ALA A 54 19.17 -4.30 7.57
C ALA A 54 19.58 -4.43 9.05
N THR A 55 19.64 -3.31 9.76
CA THR A 55 19.93 -3.26 11.19
C THR A 55 18.74 -3.65 12.03
N ASP A 56 17.54 -3.41 11.52
CA ASP A 56 16.27 -3.82 12.11
C ASP A 56 15.21 -4.05 11.04
N SER A 57 14.22 -4.87 11.34
CA SER A 57 13.10 -5.12 10.46
C SER A 57 11.82 -5.40 11.22
N THR A 58 10.72 -4.88 10.71
CA THR A 58 9.37 -5.16 11.21
C THR A 58 8.45 -5.54 10.06
N VAL A 59 7.39 -6.27 10.39
CA VAL A 59 6.38 -6.68 9.42
C VAL A 59 4.99 -6.32 9.95
N SER A 60 4.11 -5.87 9.06
CA SER A 60 2.70 -5.63 9.40
C SER A 60 1.91 -6.92 9.57
N LEU A 61 0.69 -6.81 10.07
CA LEU A 61 -0.30 -7.87 9.89
C LEU A 61 -0.44 -8.22 8.42
N ARG A 62 -0.71 -9.50 8.15
CA ARG A 62 -1.04 -10.01 6.82
C ARG A 62 -2.55 -9.91 6.64
N PHE A 63 -2.97 -9.01 5.80
CA PHE A 63 -4.37 -8.77 5.49
C PHE A 63 -4.82 -9.55 4.26
N GLU A 64 -6.09 -9.91 4.23
CA GLU A 64 -6.80 -10.55 3.12
C GLU A 64 -8.17 -9.92 2.91
N ASN A 65 -8.77 -10.14 1.75
CA ASN A 65 -10.16 -9.81 1.44
C ASN A 65 -10.69 -10.71 0.32
N ASP A 66 -11.80 -10.33 -0.30
CA ASP A 66 -12.39 -11.13 -1.40
C ASP A 66 -11.52 -11.19 -2.66
N GLU A 67 -10.65 -10.19 -2.87
CA GLU A 67 -9.76 -10.11 -4.03
C GLU A 67 -8.35 -10.63 -3.73
N PHE A 68 -7.84 -10.35 -2.53
CA PHE A 68 -6.46 -10.64 -2.14
C PHE A 68 -6.37 -11.79 -1.13
N HIS A 69 -5.49 -12.76 -1.39
CA HIS A 69 -5.04 -13.75 -0.41
C HIS A 69 -4.07 -13.17 0.60
N ARG A 70 -3.28 -12.20 0.17
CA ARG A 70 -2.25 -11.60 1.00
C ARG A 70 -1.99 -10.16 0.59
N LYS A 71 -1.98 -9.30 1.59
CA LYS A 71 -1.41 -7.96 1.50
C LYS A 71 -0.63 -7.68 2.78
N GLN A 72 0.67 -7.46 2.66
CA GLN A 72 1.57 -7.33 3.81
C GLN A 72 2.69 -6.33 3.52
N LEU A 73 3.04 -5.53 4.50
CA LEU A 73 4.12 -4.56 4.44
C LEU A 73 5.29 -5.00 5.34
N SER A 74 6.49 -5.05 4.78
CA SER A 74 7.74 -5.23 5.51
C SER A 74 8.52 -3.92 5.51
N LEU A 75 9.10 -3.57 6.65
CA LEU A 75 9.90 -2.37 6.85
C LEU A 75 11.31 -2.79 7.27
N PHE A 76 12.31 -2.23 6.61
CA PHE A 76 13.72 -2.48 6.87
C PHE A 76 14.44 -1.18 7.16
N LEU A 77 15.22 -1.17 8.24
CA LEU A 77 16.02 -0.02 8.67
C LEU A 77 17.50 -0.30 8.39
N TYR A 78 18.21 0.68 7.86
CA TYR A 78 19.62 0.66 7.53
C TYR A 78 20.30 1.87 8.18
N ASP A 79 20.51 1.81 9.49
CA ASP A 79 21.03 2.92 10.30
C ASP A 79 22.40 3.40 9.83
N ASN A 80 23.26 2.49 9.38
CA ASN A 80 24.61 2.78 8.88
C ASN A 80 24.65 3.72 7.68
N ILE A 81 23.56 3.79 6.91
CA ILE A 81 23.42 4.67 5.73
C ILE A 81 22.25 5.65 5.86
N GLY A 82 21.54 5.63 6.99
CA GLY A 82 20.39 6.54 7.25
C GLY A 82 19.22 6.33 6.32
N CYS A 83 19.02 5.11 5.82
CA CYS A 83 18.00 4.76 4.86
C CYS A 83 16.97 3.81 5.45
N THR A 84 15.76 3.80 4.86
CA THR A 84 14.74 2.78 5.11
C THR A 84 14.21 2.25 3.79
N LYS A 85 13.79 0.98 3.81
CA LYS A 85 13.12 0.33 2.68
C LYS A 85 11.81 -0.26 3.16
N TRP A 86 10.74 0.02 2.44
CA TRP A 86 9.44 -0.62 2.66
C TRP A 86 9.16 -1.55 1.48
N THR A 87 8.64 -2.73 1.75
CA THR A 87 8.24 -3.69 0.72
C THR A 87 6.79 -4.06 0.94
N LEU A 88 5.90 -3.66 0.03
CA LEU A 88 4.51 -4.08 -0.02
C LEU A 88 4.40 -5.30 -0.93
N GLU A 89 3.94 -6.41 -0.38
CA GLU A 89 3.63 -7.63 -1.12
C GLU A 89 2.13 -7.82 -1.22
N GLU A 90 1.64 -8.08 -2.43
CA GLU A 90 0.26 -8.37 -2.73
C GLU A 90 0.18 -9.66 -3.54
N GLU A 91 -0.73 -10.54 -3.15
CA GLU A 91 -1.06 -11.77 -3.87
C GLU A 91 -2.57 -11.86 -4.01
N LYS A 92 -3.06 -11.83 -5.25
CA LYS A 92 -4.47 -11.95 -5.54
C LYS A 92 -4.92 -13.41 -5.59
N LYS A 93 -6.22 -13.64 -5.46
CA LYS A 93 -6.84 -14.97 -5.54
C LYS A 93 -6.75 -15.60 -6.93
N ASP A 94 -6.54 -14.82 -7.98
CA ASP A 94 -6.26 -15.28 -9.34
C ASP A 94 -4.81 -15.74 -9.54
N GLY A 95 -3.97 -15.64 -8.51
CA GLY A 95 -2.55 -16.02 -8.55
C GLY A 95 -1.61 -14.90 -9.00
N SER A 96 -2.14 -13.75 -9.43
CA SER A 96 -1.29 -12.62 -9.78
C SER A 96 -0.62 -12.04 -8.53
N LYS A 97 0.63 -11.58 -8.70
CA LYS A 97 1.44 -11.02 -7.61
C LYS A 97 1.96 -9.65 -7.98
N ARG A 98 2.04 -8.79 -6.98
CA ARG A 98 2.64 -7.46 -7.09
C ARG A 98 3.53 -7.20 -5.89
N VAL A 99 4.75 -6.72 -6.15
CA VAL A 99 5.70 -6.30 -5.12
C VAL A 99 6.08 -4.86 -5.40
N VAL A 100 5.90 -3.98 -4.43
CA VAL A 100 6.36 -2.59 -4.51
C VAL A 100 7.37 -2.31 -3.44
N GLN A 101 8.53 -1.85 -3.83
CA GLN A 101 9.60 -1.43 -2.93
C GLN A 101 9.70 0.09 -2.95
N PHE A 102 9.76 0.68 -1.77
CA PHE A 102 9.92 2.11 -1.57
C PHE A 102 11.22 2.37 -0.83
N TYR A 103 12.04 3.25 -1.36
CA TYR A 103 13.35 3.56 -0.82
C TYR A 103 13.37 5.01 -0.30
N PHE A 104 13.72 5.15 0.97
CA PHE A 104 13.75 6.44 1.65
C PHE A 104 15.17 6.77 2.10
N ASN A 105 15.57 8.02 1.87
CA ASN A 105 16.77 8.59 2.43
C ASN A 105 16.37 9.70 3.41
N LYS A 106 16.79 9.59 4.68
CA LYS A 106 16.41 10.53 5.76
C LYS A 106 14.91 10.81 5.82
N GLY A 107 14.10 9.75 5.66
CA GLY A 107 12.63 9.81 5.69
C GLY A 107 11.95 10.37 4.44
N LYS A 108 12.70 10.71 3.38
CA LYS A 108 12.15 11.17 2.10
C LYS A 108 12.19 10.06 1.08
N LEU A 109 11.05 9.78 0.45
CA LEU A 109 10.95 8.84 -0.67
C LEU A 109 11.72 9.41 -1.85
N PHE A 110 12.70 8.67 -2.38
CA PHE A 110 13.48 9.05 -3.56
C PHE A 110 13.32 8.09 -4.73
N HIS A 111 12.97 6.84 -4.45
CA HIS A 111 12.78 5.81 -5.48
C HIS A 111 11.70 4.83 -5.08
N SER A 112 10.96 4.31 -6.06
CA SER A 112 10.12 3.12 -5.90
C SER A 112 10.27 2.19 -7.09
N ASN A 113 10.18 0.90 -6.82
CA ASN A 113 10.27 -0.17 -7.79
C ASN A 113 9.04 -1.08 -7.62
N GLU A 114 8.24 -1.21 -8.68
CA GLU A 114 7.12 -2.14 -8.71
C GLU A 114 7.43 -3.29 -9.66
N VAL A 115 7.20 -4.51 -9.21
CA VAL A 115 7.25 -5.71 -10.03
C VAL A 115 5.89 -6.39 -9.97
N THR A 116 5.28 -6.61 -11.14
CA THR A 116 4.01 -7.31 -11.29
C THR A 116 4.23 -8.61 -12.05
N PHE A 117 3.70 -9.70 -11.51
CA PHE A 117 3.72 -11.02 -12.12
C PHE A 117 2.31 -11.32 -12.63
N SER A 118 2.15 -11.49 -13.93
CA SER A 118 0.87 -11.85 -14.56
C SER A 118 1.08 -12.87 -15.66
N ASP A 119 0.30 -13.94 -15.67
CA ASP A 119 0.32 -15.03 -16.65
C ASP A 119 1.74 -15.52 -16.98
N ASN A 120 2.32 -15.04 -18.07
CA ASN A 120 3.66 -15.43 -18.54
C ASN A 120 4.60 -14.23 -18.67
N LEU A 121 4.29 -13.11 -18.02
CA LEU A 121 5.07 -11.88 -18.12
C LEU A 121 5.36 -11.30 -16.74
N VAL A 122 6.55 -10.71 -16.65
CA VAL A 122 6.97 -9.92 -15.49
C VAL A 122 7.19 -8.48 -15.95
N HIS A 123 6.48 -7.55 -15.34
CA HIS A 123 6.62 -6.12 -15.60
C HIS A 123 7.32 -5.46 -14.43
N GLN A 124 8.29 -4.62 -14.72
CA GLN A 124 8.94 -3.79 -13.72
C GLN A 124 8.77 -2.31 -14.07
N THR A 125 8.39 -1.51 -13.08
CA THR A 125 8.31 -0.04 -13.19
C THR A 125 9.17 0.59 -12.11
N ASN A 126 10.09 1.48 -12.50
CA ASN A 126 10.87 2.31 -11.60
C ASN A 126 10.32 3.73 -11.62
N SER A 127 10.18 4.35 -10.47
CA SER A 127 9.76 5.76 -10.33
C SER A 127 10.71 6.51 -9.42
N TYR A 128 11.06 7.73 -9.80
CA TYR A 128 12.03 8.58 -9.12
C TYR A 128 11.34 9.85 -8.63
N TYR A 129 11.74 10.34 -7.47
CA TYR A 129 11.13 11.47 -6.78
C TYR A 129 12.17 12.52 -6.42
N ASP A 130 11.77 13.80 -6.46
CA ASP A 130 12.60 14.91 -6.00
C ASP A 130 12.63 15.00 -4.45
N GLU A 131 13.39 15.95 -3.92
CA GLU A 131 13.49 16.21 -2.47
C GLU A 131 12.16 16.59 -1.82
N LYS A 132 11.17 17.02 -2.61
CA LYS A 132 9.80 17.34 -2.15
C LYS A 132 8.85 16.16 -2.33
N MET A 133 9.37 14.99 -2.74
CA MET A 133 8.60 13.78 -3.06
C MET A 133 7.65 13.96 -4.27
N ASN A 134 7.90 14.92 -5.14
CA ASN A 134 7.19 14.99 -6.41
C ASN A 134 7.81 14.01 -7.40
N GLY A 135 6.95 13.38 -8.21
CA GLY A 135 7.42 12.48 -9.26
C GLY A 135 8.19 13.21 -10.34
N ILE A 136 9.38 12.71 -10.66
CA ILE A 136 10.26 13.27 -11.70
C ILE A 136 10.16 12.44 -12.97
N TYR A 137 10.26 11.12 -12.84
CA TYR A 137 10.44 10.22 -13.98
C TYR A 137 10.00 8.80 -13.64
N SER A 138 9.51 8.08 -14.65
CA SER A 138 9.31 6.62 -14.56
C SER A 138 9.86 5.94 -15.80
N SER A 139 10.32 4.72 -15.59
CA SER A 139 10.73 3.80 -16.65
C SER A 139 10.14 2.41 -16.41
N GLU A 140 9.99 1.66 -17.49
CA GLU A 140 9.46 0.29 -17.41
C GLU A 140 10.28 -0.67 -18.25
N ARG A 141 10.22 -1.93 -17.91
CA ARG A 141 10.70 -3.06 -18.72
C ARG A 141 9.83 -4.29 -18.48
N THR A 142 9.84 -5.20 -19.43
CA THR A 142 9.06 -6.42 -19.41
C THR A 142 9.92 -7.59 -19.84
N ALA A 143 9.72 -8.75 -19.21
CA ALA A 143 10.39 -10.00 -19.57
C ALA A 143 9.43 -11.19 -19.35
N GLU A 144 9.76 -12.34 -19.89
CA GLU A 144 9.00 -13.60 -19.70
C GLU A 144 9.15 -14.15 -18.26
N ASN A 145 10.20 -13.76 -17.55
CA ASN A 145 10.45 -14.17 -16.17
C ASN A 145 11.29 -13.11 -15.43
N TYR A 146 11.38 -13.26 -14.11
CA TYR A 146 12.08 -12.28 -13.26
C TYR A 146 13.57 -12.15 -13.61
N SER A 147 14.26 -13.25 -13.90
CA SER A 147 15.68 -13.23 -14.25
C SER A 147 15.95 -12.54 -15.60
N GLY A 148 14.98 -12.56 -16.50
CA GLY A 148 15.05 -11.87 -17.78
C GLY A 148 14.98 -10.33 -17.68
N LEU A 149 14.45 -9.80 -16.56
CA LEU A 149 14.33 -8.35 -16.38
C LEU A 149 15.69 -7.63 -16.47
N SER A 150 16.75 -8.24 -15.94
CA SER A 150 18.11 -7.63 -15.97
C SER A 150 18.61 -7.35 -17.39
N ASN A 151 18.18 -8.16 -18.35
CA ASN A 151 18.57 -8.06 -19.76
C ASN A 151 17.57 -7.25 -20.62
N ALA A 152 16.39 -6.95 -20.06
CA ALA A 152 15.35 -6.20 -20.77
C ALA A 152 15.67 -4.70 -20.78
N SER A 153 15.47 -4.07 -21.92
CA SER A 153 15.73 -2.62 -22.09
C SER A 153 14.70 -1.79 -21.30
N LEU A 154 15.18 -0.84 -20.51
CA LEU A 154 14.35 0.17 -19.86
C LEU A 154 13.80 1.15 -20.90
N LYS A 155 12.51 1.42 -20.85
CA LYS A 155 11.80 2.38 -21.69
C LYS A 155 11.20 3.47 -20.81
N PRO A 156 11.34 4.75 -21.19
CA PRO A 156 10.63 5.83 -20.52
C PRO A 156 9.12 5.63 -20.60
N ARG A 157 8.41 5.96 -19.50
CA ARG A 157 6.95 5.96 -19.48
C ARG A 157 6.40 7.18 -18.76
N GLU A 158 5.10 7.39 -18.83
CA GLU A 158 4.41 8.38 -18.01
C GLU A 158 4.64 8.07 -16.53
N PHE A 159 4.81 9.13 -15.71
CA PHE A 159 5.10 8.97 -14.29
C PHE A 159 4.02 8.16 -13.59
N VAL A 160 4.44 7.13 -12.85
CA VAL A 160 3.59 6.30 -12.01
C VAL A 160 3.82 6.67 -10.55
N ASN A 161 2.78 7.16 -9.91
CA ASN A 161 2.80 7.44 -8.47
C ASN A 161 2.30 6.22 -7.71
N HIS A 162 3.19 5.57 -6.96
CA HIS A 162 2.82 4.46 -6.10
C HIS A 162 2.18 4.96 -4.80
N ASN A 163 1.13 4.28 -4.35
CA ASN A 163 0.32 4.72 -3.21
C ASN A 163 0.98 4.45 -1.86
N ILE A 164 1.84 5.37 -1.41
CA ILE A 164 2.48 5.29 -0.09
C ILE A 164 1.47 5.43 1.08
N LYS A 165 0.34 6.11 0.85
CA LYS A 165 -0.70 6.26 1.88
C LYS A 165 -1.24 4.91 2.31
N GLU A 166 -1.44 4.01 1.37
CA GLU A 166 -1.87 2.63 1.67
C GLU A 166 -0.86 1.91 2.57
N CYS A 167 0.44 2.05 2.28
CA CYS A 167 1.48 1.47 3.13
C CYS A 167 1.45 2.03 4.57
N ILE A 168 1.14 3.32 4.73
CA ILE A 168 0.98 3.94 6.05
C ILE A 168 -0.25 3.35 6.77
N GLU A 169 -1.38 3.20 6.10
CA GLU A 169 -2.59 2.60 6.67
C GLU A 169 -2.36 1.14 7.10
N ILE A 170 -1.65 0.34 6.29
CA ILE A 170 -1.25 -1.04 6.62
C ILE A 170 -0.33 -1.05 7.85
N LYS A 171 0.71 -0.21 7.85
CA LYS A 171 1.68 -0.11 8.94
C LYS A 171 1.02 0.24 10.26
N ASP A 172 0.11 1.20 10.24
CA ASP A 172 -0.54 1.75 11.44
C ASP A 172 -1.85 1.01 11.78
N ALA A 173 -2.20 -0.06 11.05
CA ALA A 173 -3.45 -0.81 11.16
C ALA A 173 -4.67 0.14 11.25
N SER A 174 -4.74 1.07 10.30
CA SER A 174 -5.73 2.16 10.26
C SER A 174 -6.52 2.18 8.95
N GLY A 175 -7.51 3.07 8.84
CA GLY A 175 -8.32 3.19 7.63
C GLY A 175 -9.02 1.88 7.30
N THR A 176 -8.84 1.39 6.08
CA THR A 176 -9.41 0.10 5.60
C THR A 176 -8.74 -1.13 6.23
N TYR A 177 -7.58 -0.95 6.88
CA TYR A 177 -6.81 -1.98 7.57
C TYR A 177 -6.96 -1.94 9.09
N ALA A 178 -7.93 -1.16 9.61
CA ALA A 178 -8.15 -1.03 11.05
C ALA A 178 -8.51 -2.37 11.70
N THR A 179 -7.80 -2.73 12.77
CA THR A 179 -8.02 -3.96 13.54
C THR A 179 -9.22 -3.81 14.46
N LYS A 180 -10.40 -4.20 13.98
CA LYS A 180 -11.64 -4.27 14.76
C LYS A 180 -12.01 -5.72 15.00
N PHE A 181 -12.49 -6.04 16.18
CA PHE A 181 -12.97 -7.41 16.48
C PHE A 181 -14.12 -7.82 15.56
N VAL A 182 -14.00 -9.00 14.95
CA VAL A 182 -15.06 -9.60 14.13
C VAL A 182 -15.62 -10.84 14.84
N GLU A 183 -14.79 -11.87 15.02
CA GLU A 183 -15.21 -13.16 15.59
C GLU A 183 -14.02 -13.97 16.08
N PHE A 184 -14.30 -15.01 16.88
CA PHE A 184 -13.36 -16.10 17.10
C PHE A 184 -13.71 -17.28 16.19
N ILE A 185 -12.70 -17.98 15.69
CA ILE A 185 -12.82 -19.13 14.81
C ILE A 185 -11.99 -20.26 15.42
N ASN A 186 -12.58 -21.45 15.55
CA ASN A 186 -11.82 -22.67 15.84
C ASN A 186 -11.71 -23.48 14.57
N PHE A 187 -10.49 -23.77 14.14
CA PHE A 187 -10.22 -24.60 12.99
C PHE A 187 -9.20 -25.67 13.37
N GLU A 188 -9.60 -26.93 13.26
CA GLU A 188 -8.77 -28.11 13.60
C GLU A 188 -8.13 -28.05 14.99
N GLY A 189 -8.86 -27.48 15.97
CA GLY A 189 -8.39 -27.36 17.34
C GLY A 189 -7.47 -26.16 17.61
N VAL A 190 -7.24 -25.31 16.63
CA VAL A 190 -6.51 -24.06 16.76
C VAL A 190 -7.50 -22.90 16.83
N ASP A 191 -7.37 -22.08 17.85
CA ASP A 191 -8.19 -20.88 18.02
C ASP A 191 -7.57 -19.69 17.27
N PHE A 192 -8.40 -19.01 16.50
CA PHE A 192 -8.05 -17.77 15.80
C PHE A 192 -8.98 -16.65 16.24
N ILE A 193 -8.47 -15.43 16.25
CA ILE A 193 -9.27 -14.21 16.27
C ILE A 193 -9.22 -13.59 14.86
N ARG A 194 -10.40 -13.31 14.31
CA ARG A 194 -10.54 -12.51 13.10
C ARG A 194 -10.69 -11.05 13.48
N VAL A 195 -9.85 -10.20 12.89
CA VAL A 195 -9.92 -8.75 13.08
C VAL A 195 -9.92 -8.05 11.75
N GLY A 196 -10.59 -6.89 11.65
CA GLY A 196 -10.66 -6.10 10.43
C GLY A 196 -12.07 -5.65 10.09
N GLN A 197 -12.33 -5.54 8.79
CA GLN A 197 -13.64 -5.19 8.24
C GLN A 197 -13.98 -6.17 7.12
N LYS A 198 -15.00 -7.01 7.33
CA LYS A 198 -15.44 -7.99 6.33
C LYS A 198 -16.41 -7.42 5.31
N GLU A 199 -17.04 -6.29 5.64
CA GLU A 199 -18.06 -5.66 4.80
C GLU A 199 -17.44 -4.68 3.80
N ASN A 200 -18.09 -4.48 2.65
CA ASN A 200 -17.76 -3.46 1.65
C ASN A 200 -16.32 -3.55 1.08
N GLY A 201 -15.78 -4.76 0.91
CA GLY A 201 -14.43 -4.95 0.37
C GLY A 201 -13.31 -4.57 1.34
N GLY A 202 -13.63 -4.46 2.63
CA GLY A 202 -12.65 -4.22 3.69
C GLY A 202 -11.67 -5.38 3.84
N PHE A 203 -10.59 -5.13 4.54
CA PHE A 203 -9.56 -6.12 4.80
C PHE A 203 -9.71 -6.73 6.19
N TRP A 204 -9.37 -8.01 6.33
CA TRP A 204 -9.33 -8.72 7.60
C TRP A 204 -8.06 -9.56 7.72
N THR A 205 -7.79 -10.07 8.91
CA THR A 205 -6.71 -11.02 9.17
C THR A 205 -7.14 -11.99 10.27
N ASP A 206 -6.72 -13.24 10.13
CA ASP A 206 -6.87 -14.29 11.15
C ASP A 206 -5.54 -14.46 11.88
N ILE A 207 -5.59 -14.33 13.20
CA ILE A 207 -4.41 -14.37 14.07
C ILE A 207 -4.61 -15.49 15.08
N ILE A 208 -3.63 -16.38 15.21
CA ILE A 208 -3.68 -17.47 16.20
C ILE A 208 -3.76 -16.88 17.61
N VAL A 209 -4.66 -17.45 18.41
CA VAL A 209 -4.78 -17.20 19.86
C VAL A 209 -4.10 -18.36 20.58
N PRO A 210 -2.84 -18.19 21.05
CA PRO A 210 -2.12 -19.29 21.70
C PRO A 210 -2.76 -19.76 22.99
N GLU A 211 -3.45 -18.86 23.71
CA GLU A 211 -4.15 -19.12 24.95
C GLU A 211 -5.41 -18.26 25.04
N MET A 212 -6.55 -18.92 25.23
CA MET A 212 -7.85 -18.28 25.38
C MET A 212 -8.03 -17.76 26.82
N THR A 213 -7.54 -16.57 27.09
CA THR A 213 -7.68 -15.90 28.39
C THR A 213 -9.13 -15.51 28.68
N ASP A 214 -9.46 -15.23 29.94
CA ASP A 214 -10.82 -14.79 30.31
C ASP A 214 -11.20 -13.45 29.69
N SER A 215 -10.21 -12.56 29.47
CA SER A 215 -10.43 -11.32 28.73
C SER A 215 -10.88 -11.60 27.29
N LEU A 216 -10.20 -12.51 26.59
CA LEU A 216 -10.57 -12.89 25.21
C LEU A 216 -11.93 -13.60 25.16
N LYS A 217 -12.24 -14.49 26.14
CA LYS A 217 -13.56 -15.09 26.23
C LYS A 217 -14.66 -14.03 26.40
N ASN A 218 -14.43 -13.05 27.27
CA ASN A 218 -15.36 -11.93 27.46
C ASN A 218 -15.53 -11.08 26.20
N LEU A 219 -14.47 -10.90 25.40
CA LEU A 219 -14.56 -10.23 24.10
C LEU A 219 -15.51 -10.98 23.16
N GLY A 220 -15.42 -12.32 23.10
CA GLY A 220 -16.26 -13.17 22.24
C GLY A 220 -17.69 -13.35 22.72
N ASN A 221 -17.95 -13.20 24.02
CA ASN A 221 -19.26 -13.51 24.62
C ASN A 221 -20.38 -12.50 24.29
N SER A 222 -20.07 -11.37 23.71
CA SER A 222 -21.05 -10.33 23.39
C SER A 222 -20.96 -9.84 21.96
N LYS A 223 -22.08 -9.89 21.24
CA LYS A 223 -22.23 -9.28 19.92
C LYS A 223 -21.94 -7.76 19.92
N ALA A 224 -22.11 -7.10 21.08
CA ALA A 224 -21.79 -5.67 21.22
C ALA A 224 -20.29 -5.37 21.10
N ASN A 225 -19.42 -6.39 21.17
CA ASN A 225 -17.99 -6.23 20.99
C ASN A 225 -17.56 -6.28 19.52
N ILE A 226 -18.42 -6.72 18.60
CA ILE A 226 -18.14 -6.70 17.16
C ILE A 226 -17.93 -5.24 16.71
N GLY A 227 -16.84 -5.01 15.96
CA GLY A 227 -16.43 -3.67 15.53
C GLY A 227 -15.61 -2.89 16.56
N LYS A 228 -15.38 -3.43 17.78
CA LYS A 228 -14.56 -2.80 18.80
C LYS A 228 -13.10 -2.72 18.33
N PRO A 229 -12.47 -1.53 18.37
CA PRO A 229 -11.07 -1.40 17.99
C PRO A 229 -10.16 -2.20 18.91
N LEU A 230 -9.17 -2.88 18.32
CA LEU A 230 -8.19 -3.67 19.07
C LEU A 230 -6.78 -3.15 18.74
N LYS A 231 -5.91 -3.13 19.75
CA LYS A 231 -4.46 -2.99 19.57
C LYS A 231 -3.84 -4.36 19.75
N ILE A 232 -3.13 -4.83 18.75
CA ILE A 232 -2.58 -6.18 18.69
C ILE A 232 -1.08 -6.09 18.41
N SER A 233 -0.25 -6.74 19.25
CA SER A 233 1.08 -7.16 18.87
C SER A 233 1.08 -8.66 18.59
N PHE A 234 1.92 -9.06 17.65
CA PHE A 234 1.99 -10.44 17.20
C PHE A 234 3.42 -10.84 16.90
N LYS A 235 3.66 -12.14 16.87
CA LYS A 235 4.89 -12.74 16.31
C LYS A 235 4.53 -13.74 15.24
N VAL A 236 5.46 -13.95 14.33
CA VAL A 236 5.37 -15.03 13.34
C VAL A 236 5.81 -16.33 13.98
N LYS A 237 4.98 -17.36 13.85
CA LYS A 237 5.27 -18.75 14.26
C LYS A 237 5.22 -19.65 13.05
N ASN A 238 6.24 -20.47 12.87
CA ASN A 238 6.21 -21.55 11.88
C ASN A 238 5.54 -22.77 12.49
N ILE A 239 4.46 -23.25 11.88
CA ILE A 239 3.74 -24.46 12.27
C ILE A 239 3.63 -25.35 11.02
N ASN A 240 4.26 -26.51 11.05
CA ASN A 240 4.26 -27.49 9.95
C ASN A 240 4.74 -26.91 8.61
N GLY A 241 5.72 -25.98 8.65
CA GLY A 241 6.26 -25.35 7.44
C GLY A 241 5.49 -24.12 6.95
N PHE A 242 4.42 -23.72 7.63
CA PHE A 242 3.64 -22.54 7.32
C PHE A 242 3.83 -21.46 8.39
N ASP A 243 4.00 -20.21 7.94
CA ASP A 243 4.13 -19.06 8.82
C ASP A 243 2.77 -18.50 9.18
N TYR A 244 2.47 -18.49 10.48
CA TYR A 244 1.26 -17.93 11.07
C TYR A 244 1.59 -16.74 11.96
N GLN A 245 0.69 -15.78 11.99
CA GLN A 245 0.73 -14.69 12.95
C GLN A 245 0.04 -15.16 14.24
N ALA A 246 0.72 -15.04 15.37
CA ALA A 246 0.19 -15.42 16.67
C ALA A 246 0.21 -14.22 17.62
N ILE A 247 -0.87 -13.99 18.36
CA ILE A 247 -0.97 -12.88 19.33
C ILE A 247 0.14 -13.00 20.37
N GLU A 248 0.78 -11.87 20.69
CA GLU A 248 1.59 -11.68 21.89
C GLU A 248 0.85 -10.85 22.93
N THR A 249 0.28 -9.72 22.50
CA THR A 249 -0.56 -8.87 23.35
C THR A 249 -1.78 -8.39 22.61
N ILE A 250 -2.86 -8.19 23.35
CA ILE A 250 -4.10 -7.59 22.85
C ILE A 250 -4.68 -6.67 23.91
N SER A 251 -5.17 -5.50 23.49
CA SER A 251 -5.92 -4.56 24.32
C SER A 251 -7.05 -3.92 23.54
N TYR A 252 -8.11 -3.47 24.23
CA TYR A 252 -9.33 -2.92 23.65
C TYR A 252 -10.05 -1.98 24.62
#